data_a2ae5cf1a1facb03345924c5ae0f0cba
#
_entry.id   a2ae5cf1a1facb03345924c5ae0f0cba
#
_cell.length_a   1.000
_cell.length_b   1.000
_cell.length_c   1.000
_cell.angle_alpha   90.00
_cell.angle_beta   90.00
_cell.angle_gamma   90.00
#
_symmetry.space_group_name_H-M   'P 1'
#
loop_
_entity.id
_entity.type
_entity.pdbx_description
1 polymer ?
#
loop_
_entity_poly.entity_id
_entity_poly.type
_entity_poly.pdbx_seq_one_letter_code
_entity_poly.pdbx_strand_id
1 'polypeptide(L)'
;MLKPGIATFFFSVCLSVMHLSADAQSVGGGFEESKEEHSATEKTVNDPNIWDVNDSLMNIPCYDDYCLWDTRNIHAYDFDYRELTDTVNMVLRHEECDFAQPFYGRITSNFGERGARYHYGIDIKLYKGDPVKVAFEGLVRISQYSRTYGNVVVVRHPNGLETLYAHLSARKCKPGEYVQAGEVIGLGGNTGRSTGSHLHFECRYKGEPIDPNLIIDWENGGLKLDELALNQEHFAYLKEARAIKYHRIRSGDTLSGIARRYGTTVTSICRLNGMSRNSTIYAGRKIRVR
;
A
#
# COMPACT_ATOMS: atom_id res chain seq x y z
N MET A 1 41.09 26.22 23.81
CA MET A 1 40.99 27.20 22.71
C MET A 1 41.00 26.45 21.39
N LEU A 2 39.86 26.36 20.74
CA LEU A 2 39.64 26.27 19.28
C LEU A 2 38.15 25.99 19.07
N LYS A 3 37.43 26.91 18.46
CA LYS A 3 36.01 26.84 18.14
C LYS A 3 35.85 26.07 16.83
N PRO A 4 34.77 25.27 16.65
CA PRO A 4 34.41 24.74 15.35
C PRO A 4 33.63 25.76 14.52
N GLY A 5 33.95 25.82 13.23
CA GLY A 5 33.37 26.72 12.25
C GLY A 5 32.01 26.22 11.75
N ILE A 6 31.17 27.21 11.49
CA ILE A 6 29.83 27.08 10.91
C ILE A 6 30.02 26.87 9.41
N ALA A 7 29.50 25.76 8.87
CA ALA A 7 29.40 25.53 7.43
C ALA A 7 28.05 26.08 6.92
N THR A 8 28.13 27.13 6.13
CA THR A 8 26.98 27.76 5.46
C THR A 8 26.75 27.05 4.13
N PHE A 9 25.61 26.40 3.97
CA PHE A 9 25.18 25.84 2.68
C PHE A 9 24.51 26.94 1.84
N PHE A 10 25.08 27.21 0.67
CA PHE A 10 24.49 28.07 -0.34
C PHE A 10 23.51 27.27 -1.21
N PHE A 11 22.25 27.67 -1.20
CA PHE A 11 21.28 27.25 -2.20
C PHE A 11 21.51 28.01 -3.51
N SER A 12 21.83 27.32 -4.59
CA SER A 12 21.91 27.86 -5.94
C SER A 12 20.55 27.71 -6.62
N VAL A 13 19.83 28.82 -6.73
CA VAL A 13 18.59 28.89 -7.53
C VAL A 13 18.99 29.19 -8.97
N CYS A 14 18.77 28.27 -9.88
CA CYS A 14 18.97 28.46 -11.31
C CYS A 14 17.67 29.00 -11.94
N LEU A 15 17.61 30.31 -12.15
CA LEU A 15 16.50 30.98 -12.83
C LEU A 15 16.87 31.10 -14.33
N SER A 16 16.24 30.29 -15.18
CA SER A 16 16.35 30.42 -16.64
C SER A 16 15.25 31.33 -17.16
N VAL A 17 15.62 32.55 -17.53
CA VAL A 17 14.76 33.51 -18.22
C VAL A 17 14.91 33.26 -19.71
N MET A 18 13.86 32.84 -20.41
CA MET A 18 13.79 32.85 -21.85
C MET A 18 13.15 34.19 -22.31
N HIS A 19 13.93 35.00 -23.00
CA HIS A 19 13.43 36.12 -23.79
C HIS A 19 12.94 35.62 -25.16
N LEU A 20 11.69 35.89 -25.49
CA LEU A 20 11.21 35.85 -26.88
C LEU A 20 10.96 37.27 -27.31
N SER A 21 11.70 37.72 -28.34
CA SER A 21 11.49 38.95 -29.05
C SER A 21 10.42 38.77 -30.12
N ALA A 22 9.51 39.74 -30.18
CA ALA A 22 8.50 39.86 -31.21
C ALA A 22 9.04 40.61 -32.42
N ASP A 23 8.70 40.15 -33.62
CA ASP A 23 8.67 40.99 -34.79
C ASP A 23 7.34 40.79 -35.55
N ALA A 24 6.69 41.92 -35.79
CA ALA A 24 5.42 42.03 -36.46
C ALA A 24 5.59 42.25 -37.96
N GLN A 25 4.79 41.62 -38.79
CA GLN A 25 4.38 42.18 -40.06
C GLN A 25 2.94 41.78 -40.46
N SER A 26 2.18 42.76 -40.76
CA SER A 26 0.78 42.79 -41.16
C SER A 26 0.56 42.33 -42.61
N VAL A 27 -0.53 41.60 -42.89
CA VAL A 27 -1.32 41.76 -44.12
C VAL A 27 -2.78 41.37 -43.81
N GLY A 28 -3.72 42.23 -44.21
CA GLY A 28 -5.13 42.16 -43.91
C GLY A 28 -5.93 41.16 -44.73
N GLY A 29 -7.12 40.89 -44.28
CA GLY A 29 -8.16 40.12 -44.96
C GLY A 29 -9.29 39.85 -43.98
N GLY A 30 -10.38 40.61 -44.05
CA GLY A 30 -11.49 40.45 -43.12
C GLY A 30 -12.35 39.23 -43.40
N PHE A 31 -12.79 38.62 -42.35
CA PHE A 31 -14.03 37.84 -42.27
C PHE A 31 -14.60 38.05 -40.87
N GLU A 32 -15.84 38.47 -40.81
CA GLU A 32 -16.65 38.53 -39.62
C GLU A 32 -16.90 37.08 -39.15
N GLU A 33 -16.50 36.76 -37.94
CA GLU A 33 -16.93 35.54 -37.29
C GLU A 33 -17.40 35.85 -35.86
N SER A 34 -18.60 35.44 -35.63
CA SER A 34 -19.38 35.64 -34.43
C SER A 34 -18.64 35.18 -33.16
N LYS A 35 -18.53 36.08 -32.18
CA LYS A 35 -18.10 35.78 -30.84
C LYS A 35 -19.17 34.91 -30.16
N GLU A 36 -18.96 33.61 -30.08
CA GLU A 36 -19.49 32.79 -29.02
C GLU A 36 -18.50 32.80 -27.87
N GLU A 37 -18.82 33.54 -26.83
CA GLU A 37 -18.17 33.45 -25.53
C GLU A 37 -18.50 32.09 -24.95
N HIS A 38 -17.61 31.12 -25.10
CA HIS A 38 -17.62 29.93 -24.25
C HIS A 38 -17.11 30.33 -22.84
N SER A 39 -18.08 30.76 -22.03
CA SER A 39 -17.92 30.74 -20.56
C SER A 39 -17.62 29.32 -20.15
N ALA A 40 -16.34 29.01 -19.94
CA ALA A 40 -15.91 27.85 -19.21
C ALA A 40 -16.37 28.05 -17.77
N THR A 41 -17.57 27.58 -17.46
CA THR A 41 -17.98 27.36 -16.06
C THR A 41 -17.03 26.33 -15.46
N GLU A 42 -16.07 26.79 -14.68
CA GLU A 42 -15.38 25.95 -13.70
C GLU A 42 -16.45 25.28 -12.86
N LYS A 43 -16.71 24.02 -13.15
CA LYS A 43 -17.42 23.13 -12.23
C LYS A 43 -16.49 22.92 -11.05
N THR A 44 -16.64 23.74 -10.02
CA THR A 44 -16.14 23.42 -8.69
C THR A 44 -16.79 22.10 -8.28
N VAL A 45 -16.04 21.03 -8.44
CA VAL A 45 -16.42 19.71 -7.94
C VAL A 45 -16.26 19.81 -6.42
N ASN A 46 -17.33 20.15 -5.71
CA ASN A 46 -17.44 20.00 -4.28
C ASN A 46 -17.54 18.49 -3.95
N ASP A 47 -16.43 17.76 -4.17
CA ASP A 47 -16.22 16.45 -3.59
C ASP A 47 -15.63 16.69 -2.18
N PRO A 48 -16.34 16.37 -1.09
CA PRO A 48 -15.83 16.55 0.27
C PRO A 48 -14.61 15.68 0.57
N ASN A 49 -14.13 14.87 -0.39
CA ASN A 49 -12.92 14.06 -0.29
C ASN A 49 -11.75 14.62 -1.14
N ILE A 50 -11.95 15.73 -1.86
CA ILE A 50 -10.85 16.49 -2.45
C ILE A 50 -10.42 17.51 -1.40
N TRP A 51 -9.38 17.20 -0.68
CA TRP A 51 -8.69 18.14 0.19
C TRP A 51 -8.16 19.30 -0.67
N ASP A 52 -8.34 20.51 -0.16
CA ASP A 52 -7.85 21.74 -0.79
C ASP A 52 -6.32 21.61 -1.00
N VAL A 53 -5.91 21.49 -2.28
CA VAL A 53 -4.66 20.83 -2.69
C VAL A 53 -3.41 21.64 -2.33
N ASN A 54 -3.52 22.92 -1.96
CA ASN A 54 -2.35 23.79 -1.85
C ASN A 54 -1.66 23.84 -0.48
N ASP A 55 -2.38 23.66 0.63
CA ASP A 55 -1.73 23.61 1.96
C ASP A 55 -1.70 22.20 2.57
N SER A 56 -2.54 21.30 2.07
CA SER A 56 -2.72 19.96 2.62
C SER A 56 -1.67 18.94 2.17
N LEU A 57 -1.04 19.13 1.00
CA LEU A 57 -0.04 18.19 0.47
C LEU A 57 1.26 18.19 1.28
N MET A 58 1.63 19.35 1.84
CA MET A 58 2.81 19.51 2.67
C MET A 58 2.74 18.71 3.98
N ASN A 59 1.52 18.35 4.40
CA ASN A 59 1.28 17.58 5.64
C ASN A 59 1.10 16.08 5.39
N ILE A 60 1.16 15.62 4.11
CA ILE A 60 1.07 14.20 3.79
C ILE A 60 2.46 13.57 3.95
N PRO A 61 2.63 12.60 4.86
CA PRO A 61 3.92 11.95 5.07
C PRO A 61 4.50 11.38 3.77
N CYS A 62 5.76 11.69 3.47
CA CYS A 62 6.50 11.22 2.29
C CYS A 62 5.75 11.43 0.97
N TYR A 63 5.05 12.56 0.82
CA TYR A 63 4.29 12.83 -0.42
C TYR A 63 5.20 12.85 -1.65
N ASP A 64 6.38 13.45 -1.56
CA ASP A 64 7.34 13.54 -2.67
C ASP A 64 7.81 12.15 -3.14
N ASP A 65 7.97 11.21 -2.23
CA ASP A 65 8.36 9.84 -2.57
C ASP A 65 7.22 9.06 -3.23
N TYR A 66 6.00 9.26 -2.75
CA TYR A 66 4.83 8.52 -3.20
C TYR A 66 4.11 9.17 -4.37
N CYS A 67 4.20 10.51 -4.53
CA CYS A 67 3.52 11.33 -5.53
C CYS A 67 2.01 11.03 -5.66
N LEU A 68 1.40 10.41 -4.66
CA LEU A 68 0.01 9.98 -4.66
C LEU A 68 -0.55 9.86 -3.25
N TRP A 69 -1.74 10.42 -3.05
CA TRP A 69 -2.57 10.21 -1.86
C TRP A 69 -3.94 9.67 -2.25
N ASP A 70 -4.09 8.35 -2.25
CA ASP A 70 -5.36 7.68 -2.59
C ASP A 70 -5.99 7.10 -1.34
N THR A 71 -7.18 7.62 -0.99
CA THR A 71 -7.96 7.20 0.17
C THR A 71 -9.00 6.11 -0.15
N ARG A 72 -9.07 5.65 -1.40
CA ARG A 72 -10.07 4.68 -1.88
C ARG A 72 -9.46 3.32 -2.18
N ASN A 73 -8.29 3.29 -2.82
CA ASN A 73 -7.64 2.04 -3.22
C ASN A 73 -6.58 1.62 -2.19
N ILE A 74 -6.77 0.44 -1.59
CA ILE A 74 -5.81 -0.09 -0.61
C ILE A 74 -4.43 -0.28 -1.25
N HIS A 75 -4.41 -0.75 -2.51
CA HIS A 75 -3.21 -0.95 -3.32
C HIS A 75 -3.25 0.02 -4.50
N ALA A 76 -2.96 1.28 -4.24
CA ALA A 76 -3.08 2.39 -5.20
C ALA A 76 -1.83 2.59 -6.06
N TYR A 77 -0.70 1.95 -5.70
CA TYR A 77 0.60 2.26 -6.29
C TYR A 77 0.92 1.28 -7.42
N ASP A 78 1.41 1.83 -8.53
CA ASP A 78 2.00 1.09 -9.65
C ASP A 78 3.54 1.14 -9.50
N PHE A 79 4.02 0.60 -8.40
CA PHE A 79 5.44 0.53 -8.09
C PHE A 79 5.96 -0.88 -8.36
N ASP A 80 7.03 -0.95 -9.16
CA ASP A 80 7.78 -2.18 -9.36
C ASP A 80 9.05 -2.14 -8.52
N TYR A 81 9.17 -3.03 -7.54
CA TYR A 81 10.33 -3.10 -6.66
C TYR A 81 11.67 -3.24 -7.42
N ARG A 82 11.63 -3.69 -8.67
CA ARG A 82 12.83 -3.80 -9.55
C ARG A 82 13.37 -2.44 -9.98
N GLU A 83 12.56 -1.38 -9.86
CA GLU A 83 12.95 0.01 -10.12
C GLU A 83 13.64 0.66 -8.92
N LEU A 84 13.64 -0.02 -7.76
CA LEU A 84 14.36 0.43 -6.58
C LEU A 84 15.88 0.21 -6.77
N THR A 85 16.55 1.16 -7.43
CA THR A 85 17.99 1.08 -7.73
C THR A 85 18.87 1.39 -6.53
N ASP A 86 18.39 2.25 -5.64
CA ASP A 86 19.10 2.72 -4.47
C ASP A 86 18.50 2.15 -3.18
N THR A 87 19.29 2.16 -2.11
CA THR A 87 18.80 1.80 -0.78
C THR A 87 18.02 2.97 -0.20
N VAL A 88 16.80 2.72 0.26
CA VAL A 88 15.97 3.67 1.00
C VAL A 88 16.19 3.45 2.49
N ASN A 89 16.78 4.43 3.15
CA ASN A 89 17.00 4.38 4.60
C ASN A 89 15.75 4.88 5.32
N MET A 90 15.04 3.97 5.99
CA MET A 90 13.85 4.26 6.78
C MET A 90 14.20 4.30 8.26
N VAL A 91 14.16 5.47 8.85
CA VAL A 91 14.30 5.60 10.31
C VAL A 91 13.02 5.10 10.96
N LEU A 92 13.14 4.06 11.78
CA LEU A 92 12.02 3.42 12.48
C LEU A 92 11.91 3.89 13.93
N ARG A 93 13.01 4.33 14.52
CA ARG A 93 13.05 4.92 15.86
C ARG A 93 13.71 6.31 15.79
N HIS A 94 12.99 7.31 16.22
CA HIS A 94 13.46 8.67 16.40
C HIS A 94 13.24 9.08 17.85
N GLU A 95 13.99 10.08 18.38
CA GLU A 95 13.84 10.54 19.77
C GLU A 95 12.39 10.96 20.12
N GLU A 96 11.62 11.38 19.11
CA GLU A 96 10.23 11.83 19.23
C GLU A 96 9.20 10.85 18.65
N CYS A 97 9.63 9.74 18.01
CA CYS A 97 8.76 8.75 17.37
C CYS A 97 8.80 7.44 18.13
N ASP A 98 7.75 7.18 18.88
CA ASP A 98 7.58 5.90 19.58
C ASP A 98 7.06 4.82 18.63
N PHE A 99 7.45 3.59 18.96
CA PHE A 99 6.84 2.38 18.42
C PHE A 99 5.89 1.78 19.46
N ALA A 100 4.73 1.32 19.01
CA ALA A 100 3.84 0.53 19.84
C ALA A 100 3.48 -0.78 19.12
N GLN A 101 3.61 -1.90 19.80
CA GLN A 101 3.16 -3.16 19.23
C GLN A 101 1.65 -3.10 18.96
N PRO A 102 1.19 -3.42 17.73
CA PRO A 102 -0.24 -3.29 17.35
C PRO A 102 -1.19 -4.09 18.23
N PHE A 103 -0.74 -5.26 18.66
CA PHE A 103 -1.44 -6.12 19.60
C PHE A 103 -0.48 -7.13 20.23
N TYR A 104 -0.58 -7.36 21.53
CA TYR A 104 0.17 -8.38 22.23
C TYR A 104 -0.58 -9.72 22.17
N GLY A 105 -0.18 -10.59 21.26
CA GLY A 105 -0.83 -11.88 21.06
C GLY A 105 0.08 -12.89 20.36
N ARG A 106 -0.30 -14.15 20.43
CA ARG A 106 0.45 -15.22 19.74
C ARG A 106 0.32 -15.07 18.22
N ILE A 107 1.44 -15.09 17.50
CA ILE A 107 1.45 -15.21 16.05
C ILE A 107 0.88 -16.57 15.66
N THR A 108 -0.16 -16.56 14.85
CA THR A 108 -0.84 -17.77 14.35
C THR A 108 -0.43 -18.10 12.92
N SER A 109 0.10 -17.12 12.19
CA SER A 109 0.66 -17.33 10.86
C SER A 109 1.66 -16.22 10.51
N ASN A 110 2.82 -16.63 10.08
CA ASN A 110 3.88 -15.76 9.64
C ASN A 110 3.68 -15.27 8.19
N PHE A 111 4.44 -14.25 7.82
CA PHE A 111 4.68 -13.84 6.45
C PHE A 111 5.28 -14.99 5.65
N GLY A 112 4.95 -15.12 4.36
CA GLY A 112 5.56 -16.12 3.51
C GLY A 112 4.61 -17.06 2.80
N GLU A 113 5.15 -18.15 2.28
CA GLU A 113 4.39 -19.12 1.48
C GLU A 113 3.36 -19.91 2.32
N ARG A 114 2.15 -20.00 1.77
CA ARG A 114 1.07 -20.86 2.28
C ARG A 114 0.59 -21.78 1.15
N GLY A 115 1.37 -22.80 0.83
CA GLY A 115 1.10 -23.69 -0.29
C GLY A 115 1.11 -22.95 -1.63
N ALA A 116 -0.07 -22.73 -2.24
CA ALA A 116 -0.16 -22.01 -3.51
C ALA A 116 -0.42 -20.52 -3.39
N ARG A 117 -0.45 -19.98 -2.19
CA ARG A 117 -0.64 -18.55 -1.91
C ARG A 117 0.55 -18.00 -1.14
N TYR A 118 0.70 -16.70 -1.19
CA TYR A 118 1.64 -15.98 -0.35
C TYR A 118 0.88 -15.16 0.68
N HIS A 119 1.35 -15.16 1.91
CA HIS A 119 0.84 -14.33 3.00
C HIS A 119 1.71 -13.10 3.12
N TYR A 120 1.13 -11.93 2.84
CA TYR A 120 1.84 -10.66 2.77
C TYR A 120 1.89 -9.91 4.09
N GLY A 121 1.57 -10.58 5.19
CA GLY A 121 1.59 -10.02 6.53
C GLY A 121 1.79 -11.10 7.58
N ILE A 122 1.44 -10.79 8.79
CA ILE A 122 1.37 -11.76 9.90
C ILE A 122 -0.05 -11.76 10.48
N ASP A 123 -0.45 -12.90 11.02
CA ASP A 123 -1.72 -13.03 11.72
C ASP A 123 -1.46 -13.20 13.22
N ILE A 124 -2.01 -12.31 14.03
CA ILE A 124 -1.87 -12.28 15.48
C ILE A 124 -3.21 -12.65 16.11
N LYS A 125 -3.21 -13.67 16.98
CA LYS A 125 -4.42 -14.09 17.68
C LYS A 125 -4.94 -12.98 18.59
N LEU A 126 -6.22 -12.64 18.42
CA LEU A 126 -6.96 -11.74 19.29
C LEU A 126 -8.42 -12.19 19.41
N TYR A 127 -9.18 -11.55 20.29
CA TYR A 127 -10.62 -11.73 20.39
C TYR A 127 -11.37 -10.54 19.80
N LYS A 128 -12.63 -10.76 19.45
CA LYS A 128 -13.49 -9.69 18.95
C LYS A 128 -13.67 -8.63 20.03
N GLY A 129 -13.36 -7.36 19.68
CA GLY A 129 -13.45 -6.23 20.59
C GLY A 129 -12.11 -5.83 21.24
N ASP A 130 -11.06 -6.66 21.13
CA ASP A 130 -9.73 -6.29 21.63
C ASP A 130 -9.24 -5.01 20.93
N PRO A 131 -8.59 -4.07 21.65
CA PRO A 131 -8.10 -2.84 21.07
C PRO A 131 -6.90 -3.12 20.15
N VAL A 132 -6.96 -2.64 18.92
CA VAL A 132 -5.86 -2.67 17.95
C VAL A 132 -5.25 -1.28 17.85
N LYS A 133 -3.94 -1.19 18.08
CA LYS A 133 -3.17 0.04 18.15
C LYS A 133 -2.41 0.26 16.85
N VAL A 134 -2.18 1.52 16.50
CA VAL A 134 -1.25 1.87 15.41
C VAL A 134 0.19 1.66 15.87
N ALA A 135 1.04 1.13 14.96
CA ALA A 135 2.43 0.78 15.28
C ALA A 135 3.33 2.02 15.40
N PHE A 136 3.16 2.97 14.54
CA PHE A 136 3.91 4.22 14.48
C PHE A 136 2.94 5.38 14.28
N GLU A 137 3.35 6.59 14.62
CA GLU A 137 2.58 7.78 14.29
C GLU A 137 2.41 7.95 12.78
N GLY A 138 1.36 8.62 12.34
CA GLY A 138 1.15 8.87 10.92
C GLY A 138 -0.24 9.32 10.55
N LEU A 139 -0.46 9.46 9.25
CA LEU A 139 -1.73 9.88 8.68
C LEU A 139 -2.53 8.67 8.17
N VAL A 140 -3.77 8.54 8.62
CA VAL A 140 -4.67 7.48 8.16
C VAL A 140 -5.01 7.70 6.70
N ARG A 141 -4.54 6.79 5.82
CA ARG A 141 -4.82 6.84 4.39
C ARG A 141 -6.13 6.12 4.03
N ILE A 142 -6.33 4.95 4.59
CA ILE A 142 -7.53 4.11 4.36
C ILE A 142 -8.23 3.81 5.67
N SER A 143 -9.54 3.96 5.69
CA SER A 143 -10.41 3.44 6.73
C SER A 143 -11.75 3.02 6.11
N GLN A 144 -11.84 1.78 5.60
CA GLN A 144 -12.99 1.29 4.85
C GLN A 144 -13.27 -0.20 5.04
N TYR A 145 -14.35 -0.70 4.43
CA TYR A 145 -14.62 -2.12 4.31
C TYR A 145 -14.14 -2.64 2.95
N SER A 146 -13.44 -3.75 2.97
CA SER A 146 -12.97 -4.48 1.80
C SER A 146 -13.46 -5.93 1.86
N ARG A 147 -13.84 -6.50 0.72
CA ARG A 147 -14.27 -7.91 0.66
C ARG A 147 -13.18 -8.88 1.11
N THR A 148 -11.92 -8.55 0.89
CA THR A 148 -10.77 -9.39 1.27
C THR A 148 -10.34 -9.11 2.70
N TYR A 149 -10.04 -7.86 3.03
CA TYR A 149 -9.51 -7.45 4.33
C TYR A 149 -10.57 -7.21 5.41
N GLY A 150 -11.87 -7.20 5.05
CA GLY A 150 -12.92 -6.78 5.98
C GLY A 150 -12.83 -5.29 6.30
N ASN A 151 -13.11 -4.92 7.54
CA ASN A 151 -12.79 -3.58 8.02
C ASN A 151 -11.26 -3.45 8.09
N VAL A 152 -10.73 -2.48 7.37
CA VAL A 152 -9.29 -2.27 7.20
C VAL A 152 -8.93 -0.81 7.42
N VAL A 153 -7.79 -0.61 8.07
CA VAL A 153 -7.13 0.69 8.25
C VAL A 153 -5.74 0.59 7.65
N VAL A 154 -5.32 1.61 6.91
CA VAL A 154 -3.93 1.78 6.44
C VAL A 154 -3.45 3.14 6.89
N VAL A 155 -2.28 3.17 7.51
CA VAL A 155 -1.63 4.39 8.00
C VAL A 155 -0.30 4.55 7.27
N ARG A 156 -0.03 5.76 6.74
CA ARG A 156 1.26 6.15 6.19
C ARG A 156 2.04 6.91 7.26
N HIS A 157 3.29 6.51 7.43
CA HIS A 157 4.19 7.03 8.43
C HIS A 157 5.19 8.04 7.83
N PRO A 158 5.79 8.93 8.65
CA PRO A 158 6.74 9.95 8.17
C PRO A 158 7.97 9.39 7.45
N ASN A 159 8.35 8.14 7.75
CA ASN A 159 9.48 7.44 7.12
C ASN A 159 9.13 6.74 5.79
N GLY A 160 7.91 6.90 5.28
CA GLY A 160 7.45 6.26 4.05
C GLY A 160 6.95 4.82 4.21
N LEU A 161 7.00 4.24 5.39
CA LEU A 161 6.35 2.96 5.66
C LEU A 161 4.83 3.12 5.66
N GLU A 162 4.09 2.14 5.15
CA GLU A 162 2.65 2.00 5.40
C GLU A 162 2.40 0.74 6.24
N THR A 163 1.55 0.87 7.25
CA THR A 163 1.04 -0.29 8.01
C THR A 163 -0.42 -0.52 7.76
N LEU A 164 -0.83 -1.80 7.65
CA LEU A 164 -2.19 -2.21 7.35
C LEU A 164 -2.71 -3.12 8.48
N TYR A 165 -3.93 -2.81 8.92
CA TYR A 165 -4.64 -3.49 10.02
C TYR A 165 -5.97 -3.99 9.51
N ALA A 166 -6.15 -5.31 9.42
CA ALA A 166 -7.32 -5.91 8.79
C ALA A 166 -8.11 -6.85 9.69
N HIS A 167 -9.24 -7.31 9.17
CA HIS A 167 -10.22 -8.18 9.83
C HIS A 167 -10.87 -7.58 11.07
N LEU A 168 -10.82 -6.24 11.21
CA LEU A 168 -11.37 -5.53 12.37
C LEU A 168 -12.89 -5.70 12.47
N SER A 169 -13.42 -5.67 13.69
CA SER A 169 -14.87 -5.59 13.93
C SER A 169 -15.38 -4.16 13.80
N ALA A 170 -14.56 -3.18 14.17
CA ALA A 170 -14.85 -1.76 14.04
C ALA A 170 -13.57 -0.98 13.74
N ARG A 171 -13.69 0.11 13.00
CA ARG A 171 -12.66 1.12 12.76
C ARG A 171 -12.94 2.31 13.67
N LYS A 172 -11.91 2.93 14.25
CA LYS A 172 -12.02 4.03 15.20
C LYS A 172 -11.45 5.35 14.67
N CYS A 173 -10.93 5.33 13.43
CA CYS A 173 -10.34 6.49 12.77
C CYS A 173 -10.89 6.66 11.35
N LYS A 174 -10.68 7.83 10.76
CA LYS A 174 -11.10 8.20 9.40
C LYS A 174 -9.89 8.56 8.54
N PRO A 175 -9.99 8.46 7.20
CA PRO A 175 -8.95 8.97 6.32
C PRO A 175 -8.68 10.46 6.61
N GLY A 176 -7.38 10.83 6.63
CA GLY A 176 -6.93 12.18 6.95
C GLY A 176 -6.73 12.47 8.43
N GLU A 177 -7.10 11.58 9.34
CA GLU A 177 -6.78 11.74 10.76
C GLU A 177 -5.30 11.38 11.01
N TYR A 178 -4.61 12.22 11.78
CA TYR A 178 -3.29 11.92 12.31
C TYR A 178 -3.43 11.11 13.59
N VAL A 179 -2.68 10.03 13.71
CA VAL A 179 -2.70 9.10 14.83
C VAL A 179 -1.31 8.94 15.45
N GLN A 180 -1.25 8.91 16.78
CA GLN A 180 -0.01 8.71 17.54
C GLN A 180 0.28 7.22 17.72
N ALA A 181 1.56 6.83 17.79
CA ALA A 181 1.95 5.46 18.11
C ALA A 181 1.24 4.96 19.37
N GLY A 182 0.65 3.77 19.30
CA GLY A 182 -0.12 3.19 20.42
C GLY A 182 -1.57 3.65 20.54
N GLU A 183 -2.03 4.59 19.70
CA GLU A 183 -3.43 5.00 19.65
C GLU A 183 -4.32 3.86 19.10
N VAL A 184 -5.53 3.72 19.65
CA VAL A 184 -6.48 2.66 19.25
C VAL A 184 -7.22 3.08 17.98
N ILE A 185 -6.84 2.48 16.85
CA ILE A 185 -7.41 2.72 15.51
C ILE A 185 -8.54 1.78 15.12
N GLY A 186 -8.74 0.71 15.88
CA GLY A 186 -9.79 -0.27 15.60
C GLY A 186 -9.97 -1.29 16.70
N LEU A 187 -10.97 -2.15 16.51
CA LEU A 187 -11.24 -3.27 17.41
C LEU A 187 -11.08 -4.59 16.67
N GLY A 188 -10.48 -5.57 17.31
CA GLY A 188 -10.27 -6.92 16.79
C GLY A 188 -11.57 -7.58 16.32
N GLY A 189 -11.47 -8.41 15.28
CA GLY A 189 -12.64 -9.02 14.68
C GLY A 189 -12.34 -10.23 13.82
N ASN A 190 -13.31 -10.52 12.93
CA ASN A 190 -13.27 -11.65 11.99
C ASN A 190 -14.02 -11.26 10.70
N THR A 191 -13.84 -10.03 10.21
CA THR A 191 -14.54 -9.54 9.02
C THR A 191 -13.75 -9.80 7.74
N GLY A 192 -14.44 -9.77 6.59
CA GLY A 192 -13.82 -10.04 5.29
C GLY A 192 -13.51 -11.53 5.09
N ARG A 193 -12.38 -11.83 4.47
CA ARG A 193 -11.94 -13.20 4.17
C ARG A 193 -11.10 -13.77 5.32
N SER A 194 -11.70 -14.02 6.45
CA SER A 194 -11.07 -14.55 7.64
C SER A 194 -11.79 -15.81 8.12
N THR A 195 -11.06 -16.75 8.74
CA THR A 195 -11.59 -18.03 9.25
C THR A 195 -11.72 -18.05 10.78
N GLY A 196 -11.28 -17.01 11.46
CA GLY A 196 -11.34 -16.89 12.92
C GLY A 196 -10.80 -15.54 13.37
N SER A 197 -11.10 -15.12 14.61
CA SER A 197 -10.66 -13.81 15.10
C SER A 197 -9.15 -13.71 15.19
N HIS A 198 -8.58 -12.77 14.45
CA HIS A 198 -7.17 -12.42 14.45
C HIS A 198 -6.99 -11.00 13.89
N LEU A 199 -5.87 -10.37 14.20
CA LEU A 199 -5.38 -9.21 13.49
C LEU A 199 -4.50 -9.70 12.33
N HIS A 200 -4.81 -9.31 11.12
CA HIS A 200 -3.88 -9.40 10.00
C HIS A 200 -3.15 -8.07 9.88
N PHE A 201 -1.83 -8.10 10.03
CA PHE A 201 -0.96 -6.93 10.04
C PHE A 201 0.06 -7.01 8.91
N GLU A 202 0.23 -5.91 8.16
CA GLU A 202 1.22 -5.80 7.09
C GLU A 202 2.06 -4.55 7.24
N CYS A 203 3.34 -4.64 6.82
CA CYS A 203 4.23 -3.53 6.54
C CYS A 203 4.39 -3.42 5.03
N ARG A 204 4.35 -2.19 4.47
CA ARG A 204 4.45 -1.95 3.02
C ARG A 204 5.28 -0.71 2.71
N TYR A 205 5.94 -0.75 1.56
CA TYR A 205 6.53 0.43 0.93
C TYR A 205 6.00 0.58 -0.49
N LYS A 206 5.41 1.71 -0.81
CA LYS A 206 4.77 1.99 -2.11
C LYS A 206 3.85 0.84 -2.57
N GLY A 207 3.08 0.28 -1.62
CA GLY A 207 2.17 -0.83 -1.86
C GLY A 207 2.80 -2.22 -1.87
N GLU A 208 4.13 -2.34 -1.96
CA GLU A 208 4.83 -3.63 -1.89
C GLU A 208 5.02 -4.10 -0.46
N PRO A 209 4.62 -5.35 -0.14
CA PRO A 209 4.72 -5.84 1.23
C PRO A 209 6.16 -6.15 1.64
N ILE A 210 6.47 -5.80 2.88
CA ILE A 210 7.74 -6.12 3.57
C ILE A 210 7.41 -7.11 4.68
N ASP A 211 8.28 -8.08 4.94
CA ASP A 211 8.09 -9.00 6.07
C ASP A 211 8.14 -8.23 7.41
N PRO A 212 7.04 -8.15 8.17
CA PRO A 212 7.02 -7.43 9.44
C PRO A 212 8.00 -7.99 10.48
N ASN A 213 8.41 -9.27 10.33
CA ASN A 213 9.38 -9.90 11.24
C ASN A 213 10.80 -9.32 11.07
N LEU A 214 11.10 -8.61 10.00
CA LEU A 214 12.37 -7.89 9.84
C LEU A 214 12.43 -6.65 10.73
N ILE A 215 11.29 -6.06 11.03
CA ILE A 215 11.15 -4.78 11.71
C ILE A 215 10.83 -4.97 13.20
N ILE A 216 9.87 -5.85 13.51
CA ILE A 216 9.25 -5.96 14.84
C ILE A 216 9.75 -7.20 15.57
N ASP A 217 10.15 -7.01 16.83
CA ASP A 217 10.38 -8.07 17.81
C ASP A 217 9.07 -8.36 18.55
N TRP A 218 8.36 -9.37 18.07
CA TRP A 218 7.06 -9.75 18.61
C TRP A 218 7.11 -10.37 20.00
N GLU A 219 8.25 -10.91 20.40
CA GLU A 219 8.44 -11.55 21.70
C GLU A 219 8.66 -10.50 22.79
N ASN A 220 9.51 -9.52 22.52
CA ASN A 220 9.85 -8.47 23.48
C ASN A 220 9.01 -7.20 23.33
N GLY A 221 8.21 -7.09 22.27
CA GLY A 221 7.31 -5.96 22.06
C GLY A 221 8.00 -4.68 21.61
N GLY A 222 9.11 -4.80 20.87
CA GLY A 222 9.93 -3.69 20.42
C GLY A 222 10.27 -3.75 18.94
N LEU A 223 11.18 -2.88 18.52
CA LEU A 223 11.80 -2.90 17.20
C LEU A 223 13.10 -3.72 17.25
N LYS A 224 13.39 -4.46 16.17
CA LYS A 224 14.65 -5.19 15.98
C LYS A 224 15.80 -4.28 15.55
N LEU A 225 15.48 -3.15 14.93
CA LEU A 225 16.45 -2.20 14.37
C LEU A 225 15.87 -0.79 14.45
N ASP A 226 16.74 0.18 14.53
CA ASP A 226 16.36 1.59 14.59
C ASP A 226 16.20 2.19 13.19
N GLU A 227 16.83 1.58 12.17
CA GLU A 227 16.78 2.00 10.77
C GLU A 227 16.70 0.75 9.86
N LEU A 228 15.82 0.78 8.87
CA LEU A 228 15.71 -0.24 7.83
C LEU A 228 16.32 0.28 6.53
N ALA A 229 17.44 -0.31 6.11
CA ALA A 229 18.05 -0.08 4.81
C ALA A 229 17.33 -0.90 3.73
N LEU A 230 16.16 -0.40 3.27
CA LEU A 230 15.29 -1.08 2.34
C LEU A 230 15.89 -1.10 0.92
N ASN A 231 16.00 -2.27 0.32
CA ASN A 231 16.52 -2.48 -1.03
C ASN A 231 15.74 -3.59 -1.77
N GLN A 232 16.10 -3.90 -3.00
CA GLN A 232 15.44 -4.93 -3.82
C GLN A 232 15.41 -6.32 -3.18
N GLU A 233 16.37 -6.67 -2.34
CA GLU A 233 16.46 -8.00 -1.72
C GLU A 233 15.27 -8.27 -0.80
N HIS A 234 14.75 -7.24 -0.14
CA HIS A 234 13.56 -7.32 0.71
C HIS A 234 12.31 -7.74 -0.06
N PHE A 235 12.32 -7.57 -1.38
CA PHE A 235 11.23 -7.90 -2.29
C PHE A 235 11.51 -9.09 -3.20
N ALA A 236 12.70 -9.70 -3.12
CA ALA A 236 13.12 -10.80 -4.00
C ALA A 236 12.11 -11.97 -4.00
N TYR A 237 11.45 -12.24 -2.88
CA TYR A 237 10.40 -13.24 -2.74
C TYR A 237 9.21 -13.00 -3.67
N LEU A 238 8.95 -11.77 -4.12
CA LEU A 238 7.84 -11.44 -5.02
C LEU A 238 7.98 -12.10 -6.38
N LYS A 239 9.21 -12.36 -6.83
CA LYS A 239 9.47 -13.10 -8.06
C LYS A 239 8.79 -14.48 -8.02
N GLU A 240 8.94 -15.20 -6.92
CA GLU A 240 8.32 -16.52 -6.75
C GLU A 240 6.84 -16.40 -6.36
N ALA A 241 6.50 -15.47 -5.46
CA ALA A 241 5.14 -15.24 -5.02
C ALA A 241 4.19 -14.88 -6.18
N ARG A 242 4.70 -14.14 -7.19
CA ARG A 242 3.95 -13.71 -8.38
C ARG A 242 4.16 -14.59 -9.61
N ALA A 243 5.05 -15.58 -9.55
CA ALA A 243 5.32 -16.47 -10.66
C ALA A 243 4.04 -17.16 -11.16
N ILE A 244 3.90 -17.25 -12.49
CA ILE A 244 2.79 -17.96 -13.12
C ILE A 244 2.98 -19.44 -12.86
N LYS A 245 2.02 -20.07 -12.17
CA LYS A 245 2.05 -21.52 -11.89
C LYS A 245 1.08 -22.25 -12.76
N TYR A 246 1.53 -23.39 -13.34
CA TYR A 246 0.72 -24.30 -14.12
C TYR A 246 0.61 -25.64 -13.40
N HIS A 247 -0.58 -26.24 -13.49
CA HIS A 247 -0.82 -27.62 -13.11
C HIS A 247 -0.98 -28.48 -14.36
N ARG A 248 -0.27 -29.62 -14.42
CA ARG A 248 -0.53 -30.64 -15.45
C ARG A 248 -1.66 -31.54 -14.93
N ILE A 249 -2.77 -31.52 -15.64
CA ILE A 249 -3.97 -32.26 -15.28
C ILE A 249 -3.66 -33.78 -15.33
N ARG A 250 -4.00 -34.48 -14.27
CA ARG A 250 -3.89 -35.94 -14.13
C ARG A 250 -5.27 -36.57 -14.25
N SER A 251 -5.30 -37.88 -14.53
CA SER A 251 -6.55 -38.64 -14.47
C SER A 251 -7.15 -38.52 -13.05
N GLY A 252 -8.46 -38.26 -12.97
CA GLY A 252 -9.18 -38.06 -11.71
C GLY A 252 -9.10 -36.63 -11.13
N ASP A 253 -8.31 -35.72 -11.74
CA ASP A 253 -8.33 -34.32 -11.32
C ASP A 253 -9.68 -33.65 -11.64
N THR A 254 -10.10 -32.80 -10.70
CA THR A 254 -11.25 -31.90 -10.89
C THR A 254 -10.82 -30.46 -10.70
N LEU A 255 -11.52 -29.50 -11.31
CA LEU A 255 -11.23 -28.08 -11.09
C LEU A 255 -11.29 -27.72 -9.61
N SER A 256 -12.18 -28.32 -8.84
CA SER A 256 -12.30 -28.11 -7.39
C SER A 256 -11.11 -28.69 -6.63
N GLY A 257 -10.64 -29.88 -7.00
CA GLY A 257 -9.47 -30.51 -6.41
C GLY A 257 -8.19 -29.72 -6.70
N ILE A 258 -8.02 -29.30 -7.95
CA ILE A 258 -6.90 -28.44 -8.37
C ILE A 258 -6.96 -27.11 -7.62
N ALA A 259 -8.12 -26.45 -7.56
CA ALA A 259 -8.27 -25.18 -6.85
C ALA A 259 -7.90 -25.31 -5.37
N ARG A 260 -8.31 -26.38 -4.71
CA ARG A 260 -7.94 -26.66 -3.31
C ARG A 260 -6.45 -26.89 -3.14
N ARG A 261 -5.82 -27.70 -4.01
CA ARG A 261 -4.38 -27.98 -4.00
C ARG A 261 -3.54 -26.71 -4.10
N TYR A 262 -3.96 -25.78 -4.96
CA TYR A 262 -3.24 -24.53 -5.18
C TYR A 262 -3.80 -23.34 -4.39
N GLY A 263 -4.66 -23.60 -3.41
CA GLY A 263 -5.21 -22.56 -2.55
C GLY A 263 -5.92 -21.43 -3.33
N THR A 264 -6.47 -21.72 -4.50
CA THR A 264 -7.19 -20.79 -5.37
C THR A 264 -8.68 -21.14 -5.46
N THR A 265 -9.42 -20.53 -6.35
CA THR A 265 -10.84 -20.84 -6.59
C THR A 265 -11.05 -21.37 -8.00
N VAL A 266 -12.09 -22.19 -8.19
CA VAL A 266 -12.49 -22.65 -9.53
C VAL A 266 -12.74 -21.46 -10.45
N THR A 267 -13.39 -20.40 -9.94
CA THR A 267 -13.64 -19.17 -10.71
C THR A 267 -12.33 -18.51 -11.18
N SER A 268 -11.31 -18.46 -10.31
CA SER A 268 -10.00 -17.91 -10.67
C SER A 268 -9.31 -18.75 -11.75
N ILE A 269 -9.30 -20.08 -11.58
CA ILE A 269 -8.75 -20.99 -12.60
C ILE A 269 -9.46 -20.78 -13.93
N CYS A 270 -10.78 -20.76 -13.92
CA CYS A 270 -11.57 -20.56 -15.14
C CYS A 270 -11.24 -19.25 -15.84
N ARG A 271 -11.16 -18.13 -15.08
CA ARG A 271 -10.80 -16.82 -15.62
C ARG A 271 -9.39 -16.81 -16.23
N LEU A 272 -8.40 -17.41 -15.54
CA LEU A 272 -7.01 -17.46 -16.01
C LEU A 272 -6.82 -18.27 -17.29
N ASN A 273 -7.77 -19.16 -17.61
CA ASN A 273 -7.69 -20.08 -18.76
C ASN A 273 -8.78 -19.86 -19.81
N GLY A 274 -9.60 -18.82 -19.68
CA GLY A 274 -10.71 -18.56 -20.59
C GLY A 274 -11.76 -19.69 -20.59
N MET A 275 -12.01 -20.32 -19.45
CA MET A 275 -12.88 -21.49 -19.30
C MET A 275 -14.13 -21.16 -18.49
N SER A 276 -15.22 -21.92 -18.70
CA SER A 276 -16.37 -21.93 -17.80
C SER A 276 -16.17 -22.95 -16.66
N ARG A 277 -17.00 -22.84 -15.60
CA ARG A 277 -17.00 -23.81 -14.49
C ARG A 277 -17.36 -25.23 -14.92
N ASN A 278 -18.11 -25.35 -16.01
CA ASN A 278 -18.57 -26.62 -16.56
C ASN A 278 -17.67 -27.16 -17.68
N SER A 279 -16.55 -26.48 -17.97
CA SER A 279 -15.61 -26.94 -18.96
C SER A 279 -14.97 -28.24 -18.56
N THR A 280 -14.95 -29.21 -19.51
CA THR A 280 -14.21 -30.46 -19.33
C THR A 280 -12.72 -30.21 -19.33
N ILE A 281 -12.02 -30.77 -18.35
CA ILE A 281 -10.57 -30.77 -18.28
C ILE A 281 -10.01 -32.14 -18.71
N TYR A 282 -8.91 -32.13 -19.44
CA TYR A 282 -8.36 -33.36 -20.03
C TYR A 282 -6.99 -33.65 -19.42
N ALA A 283 -6.78 -34.89 -19.00
CA ALA A 283 -5.48 -35.34 -18.49
C ALA A 283 -4.35 -35.07 -19.52
N GLY A 284 -3.18 -34.67 -19.00
CA GLY A 284 -2.01 -34.32 -19.81
C GLY A 284 -1.94 -32.84 -20.22
N ARG A 285 -3.04 -32.09 -20.24
CA ARG A 285 -3.03 -30.65 -20.51
C ARG A 285 -2.51 -29.85 -19.31
N LYS A 286 -1.89 -28.70 -19.60
CA LYS A 286 -1.52 -27.71 -18.56
C LYS A 286 -2.66 -26.71 -18.38
N ILE A 287 -2.96 -26.41 -17.14
CA ILE A 287 -3.92 -25.37 -16.72
C ILE A 287 -3.22 -24.36 -15.82
N ARG A 288 -3.39 -23.09 -16.11
CA ARG A 288 -2.83 -22.01 -15.28
C ARG A 288 -3.60 -21.93 -13.98
N VAL A 289 -2.90 -21.93 -12.84
CA VAL A 289 -3.49 -21.93 -11.50
C VAL A 289 -3.15 -20.68 -10.69
N ARG A 290 -2.15 -19.91 -11.16
CA ARG A 290 -1.76 -18.60 -10.67
C ARG A 290 -1.20 -17.77 -11.83
#